data_27f620a696add582c4fd2a5044251b43
#
_entry.id   27f620a696add582c4fd2a5044251b43
#
_cell.length_a   1.000
_cell.length_b   1.000
_cell.length_c   1.000
_cell.angle_alpha   90.00
_cell.angle_beta   90.00
_cell.angle_gamma   90.00
#
_symmetry.space_group_name_H-M   'P 1'
#
loop_
_entity.id
_entity.type
_entity.pdbx_description
1 polymer ?
#
loop_
_entity_poly.entity_id
_entity_poly.type
_entity_poly.pdbx_seq_one_letter_code
_entity_poly.pdbx_strand_id
1 'polypeptide(L)'
;MTAEAFNLLDPIHFLNVIFFIGAAVGIPLALKDSSRQTKNIFKYVLVAAILYHEITNPFFKMTERGFDWWDAMPLHMCAFSTWCIAAYLVTKVRAFFVFAYFWGLTGGGMSILTPDTVLGFPSPEYLDTMYGHALILVGVFTAIFHMHERPYLKDYRNLMLVTTFVFLPLVYVFNLNFETNYWFVLDKPYGDNI
;
A
#
# COMPACT_ATOMS: atom_id res chain seq x y z
N MET A 1 18.77 11.48 15.89
CA MET A 1 17.69 11.06 16.80
C MET A 1 17.66 9.55 16.73
N THR A 2 17.73 8.87 17.86
CA THR A 2 17.52 7.41 17.94
C THR A 2 16.03 7.16 17.84
N ALA A 3 15.61 6.23 16.99
CA ALA A 3 14.20 5.84 16.89
C ALA A 3 13.78 5.15 18.21
N GLU A 4 12.66 5.58 18.76
CA GLU A 4 12.03 4.98 19.93
C GLU A 4 11.03 3.90 19.50
N ALA A 5 10.58 3.06 20.44
CA ALA A 5 9.52 2.11 20.16
C ALA A 5 8.27 2.84 19.63
N PHE A 6 7.61 2.26 18.66
CA PHE A 6 6.41 2.87 18.07
C PHE A 6 5.31 3.07 19.14
N ASN A 7 4.72 4.24 19.15
CA ASN A 7 3.57 4.55 19.97
C ASN A 7 2.49 5.21 19.11
N LEU A 8 1.33 4.61 19.08
CA LEU A 8 0.19 5.09 18.29
C LEU A 8 -0.25 6.52 18.67
N LEU A 9 -0.09 6.90 19.94
CA LEU A 9 -0.48 8.20 20.45
C LEU A 9 0.64 9.25 20.35
N ASP A 10 1.78 8.93 19.71
CA ASP A 10 2.86 9.89 19.52
C ASP A 10 2.40 11.05 18.60
N PRO A 11 2.52 12.31 19.03
CA PRO A 11 2.23 13.47 18.20
C PRO A 11 2.98 13.49 16.87
N ILE A 12 4.21 12.96 16.83
CA ILE A 12 5.00 12.88 15.60
C ILE A 12 4.34 11.90 14.61
N HIS A 13 3.78 10.80 15.11
CA HIS A 13 3.02 9.87 14.27
C HIS A 13 1.79 10.57 13.66
N PHE A 14 1.01 11.31 14.44
CA PHE A 14 -0.14 12.07 13.93
C PHE A 14 0.26 13.08 12.85
N LEU A 15 1.37 13.79 13.04
CA LEU A 15 1.88 14.72 12.02
C LEU A 15 2.26 13.99 10.72
N ASN A 16 2.90 12.83 10.83
CA ASN A 16 3.21 11.99 9.66
C ASN A 16 1.94 11.48 8.96
N VAL A 17 0.93 11.02 9.70
CA VAL A 17 -0.37 10.61 9.14
C VAL A 17 -0.99 11.77 8.34
N ILE A 18 -1.08 12.96 8.94
CA ILE A 18 -1.61 14.15 8.26
C ILE A 18 -0.79 14.47 7.01
N PHE A 19 0.54 14.42 7.09
CA PHE A 19 1.43 14.70 5.97
C PHE A 19 1.22 13.69 4.83
N PHE A 20 1.29 12.39 5.09
CA PHE A 20 1.21 11.36 4.06
C PHE A 20 -0.18 11.25 3.44
N ILE A 21 -1.26 11.31 4.24
CA ILE A 21 -2.64 11.33 3.72
C ILE A 21 -2.91 12.65 3.00
N GLY A 22 -2.48 13.76 3.57
CA GLY A 22 -2.62 15.08 2.96
C GLY A 22 -1.91 15.17 1.60
N ALA A 23 -0.69 14.64 1.50
CA ALA A 23 0.04 14.56 0.25
C ALA A 23 -0.63 13.61 -0.75
N ALA A 24 -1.10 12.45 -0.28
CA ALA A 24 -1.75 11.45 -1.13
C ALA A 24 -3.02 11.96 -1.82
N VAL A 25 -3.80 12.77 -1.14
CA VAL A 25 -5.00 13.40 -1.71
C VAL A 25 -4.66 14.73 -2.39
N GLY A 26 -3.85 15.56 -1.72
CA GLY A 26 -3.59 16.94 -2.13
C GLY A 26 -2.80 17.05 -3.44
N ILE A 27 -1.79 16.20 -3.65
CA ILE A 27 -0.98 16.26 -4.87
C ILE A 27 -1.83 15.94 -6.13
N PRO A 28 -2.55 14.81 -6.21
CA PRO A 28 -3.41 14.55 -7.36
C PRO A 28 -4.51 15.60 -7.53
N LEU A 29 -5.08 16.10 -6.43
CA LEU A 29 -6.13 17.12 -6.47
C LEU A 29 -5.60 18.46 -7.02
N ALA A 30 -4.42 18.90 -6.59
CA ALA A 30 -3.79 20.12 -7.08
C ALA A 30 -3.46 20.06 -8.59
N LEU A 31 -3.15 18.85 -9.08
CA LEU A 31 -2.83 18.62 -10.49
C LEU A 31 -4.05 18.29 -11.38
N LYS A 32 -5.27 18.21 -10.82
CA LYS A 32 -6.46 17.78 -11.57
C LYS A 32 -6.78 18.64 -12.80
N ASP A 33 -6.53 19.94 -12.71
CA ASP A 33 -6.80 20.91 -13.77
C ASP A 33 -5.54 21.27 -14.60
N SER A 34 -4.42 20.60 -14.34
CA SER A 34 -3.17 20.79 -15.07
C SER A 34 -3.25 20.27 -16.52
N SER A 35 -2.28 20.69 -17.35
CA SER A 35 -2.19 20.23 -18.73
C SER A 35 -2.11 18.71 -18.84
N ARG A 36 -2.55 18.17 -19.98
CA ARG A 36 -2.43 16.71 -20.26
C ARG A 36 -0.97 16.23 -20.16
N GLN A 37 -0.02 17.08 -20.59
CA GLN A 37 1.40 16.76 -20.50
C GLN A 37 1.85 16.63 -19.04
N THR A 38 1.52 17.59 -18.19
CA THR A 38 1.83 17.58 -16.75
C THR A 38 1.28 16.32 -16.07
N LYS A 39 0.00 16.01 -16.31
CA LYS A 39 -0.64 14.79 -15.78
C LYS A 39 0.05 13.52 -16.25
N ASN A 40 0.48 13.44 -17.50
CA ASN A 40 1.20 12.29 -18.02
C ASN A 40 2.61 12.17 -17.39
N ILE A 41 3.34 13.25 -17.25
CA ILE A 41 4.65 13.24 -16.58
C ILE A 41 4.47 12.76 -15.14
N PHE A 42 3.55 13.36 -14.39
CA PHE A 42 3.26 12.97 -13.01
C PHE A 42 2.91 11.48 -12.91
N LYS A 43 2.02 10.99 -13.78
CA LYS A 43 1.62 9.59 -13.82
C LYS A 43 2.82 8.64 -14.01
N TYR A 44 3.71 8.91 -14.96
CA TYR A 44 4.86 8.05 -15.21
C TYR A 44 5.93 8.15 -14.12
N VAL A 45 6.13 9.32 -13.53
CA VAL A 45 7.00 9.52 -12.36
C VAL A 45 6.43 8.70 -11.17
N LEU A 46 5.12 8.77 -10.93
CA LEU A 46 4.47 7.99 -9.89
C LEU A 46 4.61 6.48 -10.13
N VAL A 47 4.39 6.01 -11.35
CA VAL A 47 4.58 4.59 -11.70
C VAL A 47 6.03 4.16 -11.46
N ALA A 48 7.00 4.99 -11.85
CA ALA A 48 8.42 4.69 -11.60
C ALA A 48 8.75 4.65 -10.10
N ALA A 49 8.21 5.56 -9.30
CA ALA A 49 8.37 5.55 -7.84
C ALA A 49 7.76 4.30 -7.19
N ILE A 50 6.56 3.90 -7.63
CA ILE A 50 5.88 2.68 -7.20
C ILE A 50 6.74 1.45 -7.53
N LEU A 51 7.17 1.31 -8.78
CA LEU A 51 7.97 0.16 -9.22
C LEU A 51 9.32 0.11 -8.51
N TYR A 52 9.96 1.26 -8.30
CA TYR A 52 11.20 1.34 -7.55
C TYR A 52 11.01 0.81 -6.12
N HIS A 53 9.98 1.29 -5.41
CA HIS A 53 9.67 0.84 -4.05
C HIS A 53 9.38 -0.66 -4.01
N GLU A 54 8.50 -1.17 -4.87
CA GLU A 54 8.10 -2.57 -4.86
C GLU A 54 9.23 -3.54 -5.25
N ILE A 55 10.16 -3.11 -6.09
CA ILE A 55 11.33 -3.91 -6.45
C ILE A 55 12.38 -3.89 -5.32
N THR A 56 12.57 -2.76 -4.65
CA THR A 56 13.59 -2.63 -3.60
C THR A 56 13.13 -3.11 -2.22
N ASN A 57 11.84 -3.04 -1.92
CA ASN A 57 11.28 -3.40 -0.61
C ASN A 57 11.58 -4.86 -0.17
N PRO A 58 11.48 -5.90 -1.02
CA PRO A 58 11.88 -7.25 -0.62
C PRO A 58 13.35 -7.32 -0.17
N PHE A 59 14.25 -6.65 -0.88
CA PHE A 59 15.67 -6.60 -0.50
C PHE A 59 15.87 -5.89 0.84
N PHE A 60 15.18 -4.78 1.06
CA PHE A 60 15.18 -4.06 2.33
C PHE A 60 14.70 -4.97 3.48
N LYS A 61 13.61 -5.69 3.30
CA LYS A 61 13.09 -6.63 4.31
C LYS A 61 14.07 -7.73 4.63
N MET A 62 14.73 -8.31 3.63
CA MET A 62 15.74 -9.36 3.85
C MET A 62 17.00 -8.83 4.54
N THR A 63 17.50 -7.65 4.18
CA THR A 63 18.77 -7.11 4.69
C THR A 63 18.62 -6.42 6.03
N GLU A 64 17.57 -5.63 6.23
CA GLU A 64 17.39 -4.78 7.42
C GLU A 64 16.51 -5.43 8.48
N ARG A 65 15.56 -6.28 8.08
CA ARG A 65 14.62 -6.95 8.99
C ARG A 65 14.92 -8.43 9.20
N GLY A 66 15.88 -8.99 8.45
CA GLY A 66 16.26 -10.40 8.54
C GLY A 66 15.15 -11.36 8.10
N PHE A 67 14.22 -10.92 7.25
CA PHE A 67 13.17 -11.78 6.73
C PHE A 67 13.74 -12.80 5.74
N ASP A 68 13.18 -13.99 5.76
CA ASP A 68 13.40 -14.94 4.69
C ASP A 68 12.73 -14.45 3.40
N TRP A 69 13.18 -14.93 2.25
CA TRP A 69 12.63 -14.49 0.98
C TRP A 69 11.14 -14.81 0.82
N TRP A 70 10.63 -15.84 1.49
CA TRP A 70 9.21 -16.16 1.53
C TRP A 70 8.37 -15.08 2.22
N ASP A 71 8.89 -14.50 3.31
CA ASP A 71 8.24 -13.40 4.05
C ASP A 71 8.41 -12.05 3.36
N ALA A 72 9.42 -11.93 2.49
CA ALA A 72 9.67 -10.72 1.73
C ALA A 72 8.85 -10.60 0.45
N MET A 73 8.15 -11.67 0.02
CA MET A 73 7.35 -11.65 -1.22
C MET A 73 6.18 -10.65 -1.15
N PRO A 74 5.79 -10.03 -2.27
CA PRO A 74 4.72 -9.01 -2.29
C PRO A 74 3.32 -9.65 -2.27
N LEU A 75 3.03 -10.54 -1.31
CA LEU A 75 1.75 -11.26 -1.22
C LEU A 75 0.73 -10.60 -0.29
N HIS A 76 1.12 -9.61 0.52
CA HIS A 76 0.15 -8.81 1.27
C HIS A 76 -0.78 -8.03 0.34
N MET A 77 -2.03 -7.82 0.77
CA MET A 77 -3.02 -7.05 0.00
C MET A 77 -2.49 -5.68 -0.43
N CYS A 78 -1.71 -5.02 0.42
CA CYS A 78 -1.14 -3.71 0.13
C CYS A 78 -0.14 -3.78 -1.03
N ALA A 79 0.83 -4.70 -0.98
CA ALA A 79 1.81 -4.88 -2.04
C ALA A 79 1.13 -5.28 -3.37
N PHE A 80 0.16 -6.20 -3.34
CA PHE A 80 -0.63 -6.53 -4.52
C PHE A 80 -1.38 -5.31 -5.08
N SER A 81 -1.94 -4.47 -4.19
CA SER A 81 -2.61 -3.23 -4.58
C SER A 81 -1.67 -2.23 -5.24
N THR A 82 -0.41 -2.19 -4.79
CA THR A 82 0.63 -1.33 -5.37
C THR A 82 0.94 -1.74 -6.81
N TRP A 83 1.11 -3.04 -7.07
CA TRP A 83 1.26 -3.55 -8.43
C TRP A 83 0.02 -3.28 -9.29
N CYS A 84 -1.17 -3.47 -8.72
CA CYS A 84 -2.43 -3.20 -9.41
C CYS A 84 -2.57 -1.73 -9.80
N ILE A 85 -2.25 -0.78 -8.90
CA ILE A 85 -2.39 0.64 -9.26
C ILE A 85 -1.36 1.06 -10.31
N ALA A 86 -0.12 0.58 -10.24
CA ALA A 86 0.87 0.82 -11.28
C ALA A 86 0.40 0.27 -12.64
N ALA A 87 -0.09 -0.96 -12.67
CA ALA A 87 -0.65 -1.58 -13.87
C ALA A 87 -1.85 -0.80 -14.42
N TYR A 88 -2.77 -0.37 -13.54
CA TYR A 88 -3.93 0.45 -13.94
C TYR A 88 -3.50 1.77 -14.58
N LEU A 89 -2.60 2.51 -13.96
CA LEU A 89 -2.14 3.80 -14.47
C LEU A 89 -1.55 3.73 -15.88
N VAL A 90 -0.98 2.56 -16.25
CA VAL A 90 -0.43 2.33 -17.59
C VAL A 90 -1.46 1.75 -18.54
N THR A 91 -2.14 0.68 -18.14
CA THR A 91 -3.00 -0.13 -19.04
C THR A 91 -4.45 0.31 -19.08
N LYS A 92 -4.93 1.01 -18.06
CA LYS A 92 -6.34 1.39 -17.83
C LYS A 92 -7.29 0.20 -17.71
N VAL A 93 -6.79 -1.00 -17.45
CA VAL A 93 -7.63 -2.18 -17.21
C VAL A 93 -8.32 -2.02 -15.86
N ARG A 94 -9.64 -1.85 -15.89
CA ARG A 94 -10.45 -1.50 -14.73
C ARG A 94 -10.32 -2.46 -13.53
N ALA A 95 -10.11 -3.76 -13.80
CA ALA A 95 -9.93 -4.73 -12.73
C ALA A 95 -8.80 -4.34 -11.77
N PHE A 96 -7.68 -3.83 -12.29
CA PHE A 96 -6.56 -3.37 -11.48
C PHE A 96 -6.93 -2.17 -10.60
N PHE A 97 -7.74 -1.22 -11.10
CA PHE A 97 -8.26 -0.13 -10.28
C PHE A 97 -9.12 -0.65 -9.13
N VAL A 98 -9.98 -1.63 -9.38
CA VAL A 98 -10.87 -2.20 -8.38
C VAL A 98 -10.08 -2.83 -7.23
N PHE A 99 -9.06 -3.64 -7.51
CA PHE A 99 -8.18 -4.20 -6.49
C PHE A 99 -7.46 -3.10 -5.71
N ALA A 100 -6.82 -2.17 -6.42
CA ALA A 100 -6.09 -1.08 -5.80
C ALA A 100 -6.99 -0.17 -4.94
N TYR A 101 -8.21 0.10 -5.41
CA TYR A 101 -9.17 0.92 -4.67
C TYR A 101 -9.58 0.26 -3.35
N PHE A 102 -10.15 -0.94 -3.40
CA PHE A 102 -10.72 -1.53 -2.19
C PHE A 102 -9.66 -2.10 -1.25
N TRP A 103 -8.67 -2.83 -1.75
CA TRP A 103 -7.61 -3.35 -0.89
C TRP A 103 -6.59 -2.28 -0.52
N GLY A 104 -6.24 -1.39 -1.45
CA GLY A 104 -5.26 -0.34 -1.24
C GLY A 104 -5.73 0.75 -0.29
N LEU A 105 -6.98 1.25 -0.42
CA LEU A 105 -7.50 2.26 0.51
C LEU A 105 -7.73 1.69 1.91
N THR A 106 -8.25 0.47 2.03
CA THR A 106 -8.49 -0.15 3.34
C THR A 106 -7.18 -0.56 3.99
N GLY A 107 -6.38 -1.41 3.33
CA GLY A 107 -5.11 -1.89 3.86
C GLY A 107 -4.06 -0.77 3.97
N GLY A 108 -3.84 0.00 2.89
CA GLY A 108 -2.88 1.10 2.90
C GLY A 108 -3.27 2.24 3.83
N GLY A 109 -4.55 2.59 3.90
CA GLY A 109 -5.06 3.58 4.85
C GLY A 109 -4.88 3.14 6.30
N MET A 110 -5.23 1.90 6.62
CA MET A 110 -5.01 1.32 7.96
C MET A 110 -3.53 1.26 8.31
N SER A 111 -2.66 0.85 7.39
CA SER A 111 -1.22 0.80 7.64
C SER A 111 -0.57 2.17 7.84
N ILE A 112 -1.15 3.25 7.32
CA ILE A 112 -0.71 4.62 7.65
C ILE A 112 -1.22 5.03 9.04
N LEU A 113 -2.45 4.64 9.41
CA LEU A 113 -3.03 4.98 10.71
C LEU A 113 -2.44 4.14 11.85
N THR A 114 -2.20 2.86 11.59
CA THR A 114 -1.71 1.87 12.56
C THR A 114 -0.60 1.03 11.92
N PRO A 115 0.60 1.59 11.70
CA PRO A 115 1.69 0.88 11.05
C PRO A 115 2.17 -0.32 11.88
N ASP A 116 2.38 -1.45 11.22
CA ASP A 116 2.98 -2.64 11.82
C ASP A 116 4.52 -2.51 11.83
N THR A 117 5.02 -1.68 12.74
CA THR A 117 6.45 -1.41 12.93
C THR A 117 6.81 -1.44 14.40
N VAL A 118 8.01 -1.96 14.70
CA VAL A 118 8.53 -2.01 16.08
C VAL A 118 9.02 -0.64 16.53
N LEU A 119 9.66 0.10 15.63
CA LEU A 119 10.21 1.42 15.90
C LEU A 119 9.38 2.51 15.19
N GLY A 120 9.21 3.64 15.87
CA GLY A 120 8.56 4.82 15.32
C GLY A 120 9.49 5.68 14.44
N PHE A 121 9.02 6.91 14.13
CA PHE A 121 9.83 7.90 13.41
C PHE A 121 11.09 8.24 14.20
N PRO A 122 12.27 8.36 13.55
CA PRO A 122 12.55 8.32 12.12
C PRO A 122 13.13 6.97 11.65
N SER A 123 12.67 5.83 12.15
CA SER A 123 13.23 4.54 11.73
C SER A 123 13.03 4.30 10.22
N PRO A 124 13.97 3.63 9.54
CA PRO A 124 13.83 3.30 8.13
C PRO A 124 12.59 2.44 7.85
N GLU A 125 12.28 1.50 8.73
CA GLU A 125 11.11 0.63 8.65
C GLU A 125 9.80 1.43 8.68
N TYR A 126 9.67 2.39 9.63
CA TYR A 126 8.52 3.27 9.72
C TYR A 126 8.36 4.12 8.46
N LEU A 127 9.45 4.74 8.00
CA LEU A 127 9.43 5.61 6.80
C LEU A 127 9.10 4.82 5.53
N ASP A 128 9.65 3.62 5.37
CA ASP A 128 9.34 2.73 4.25
C ASP A 128 7.87 2.34 4.24
N THR A 129 7.34 1.96 5.41
CA THR A 129 5.91 1.64 5.59
C THR A 129 5.02 2.83 5.22
N MET A 130 5.28 4.02 5.77
CA MET A 130 4.49 5.22 5.49
C MET A 130 4.55 5.62 4.01
N TYR A 131 5.75 5.59 3.42
CA TYR A 131 5.98 5.96 2.02
C TYR A 131 5.30 4.98 1.05
N GLY A 132 5.53 3.68 1.23
CA GLY A 132 4.96 2.66 0.35
C GLY A 132 3.43 2.70 0.33
N HIS A 133 2.79 2.82 1.49
CA HIS A 133 1.33 2.92 1.57
C HIS A 133 0.80 4.25 1.02
N ALA A 134 1.53 5.35 1.22
CA ALA A 134 1.16 6.63 0.61
C ALA A 134 1.18 6.56 -0.93
N LEU A 135 2.14 5.85 -1.54
CA LEU A 135 2.18 5.67 -3.00
C LEU A 135 0.92 4.98 -3.54
N ILE A 136 0.37 3.99 -2.81
CA ILE A 136 -0.91 3.36 -3.17
C ILE A 136 -2.02 4.40 -3.22
N LEU A 137 -2.14 5.19 -2.14
CA LEU A 137 -3.18 6.22 -2.03
C LEU A 137 -3.04 7.29 -3.10
N VAL A 138 -1.81 7.80 -3.35
CA VAL A 138 -1.54 8.75 -4.44
C VAL A 138 -1.99 8.18 -5.78
N GLY A 139 -1.69 6.92 -6.05
CA GLY A 139 -2.09 6.24 -7.28
C GLY A 139 -3.61 6.13 -7.43
N VAL A 140 -4.31 5.72 -6.38
CA VAL A 140 -5.77 5.60 -6.37
C VAL A 140 -6.43 6.97 -6.55
N PHE A 141 -5.98 8.01 -5.84
CA PHE A 141 -6.53 9.36 -6.02
C PHE A 141 -6.17 9.96 -7.38
N THR A 142 -5.01 9.60 -7.96
CA THR A 142 -4.70 9.95 -9.35
C THR A 142 -5.70 9.31 -10.33
N ALA A 143 -6.05 8.04 -10.15
CA ALA A 143 -7.07 7.40 -10.96
C ALA A 143 -8.44 8.08 -10.83
N ILE A 144 -8.82 8.48 -9.63
CA ILE A 144 -10.09 9.19 -9.36
C ILE A 144 -10.10 10.59 -9.98
N PHE A 145 -9.08 11.42 -9.71
CA PHE A 145 -9.11 12.84 -10.11
C PHE A 145 -8.66 13.09 -11.55
N HIS A 146 -7.70 12.30 -12.07
CA HIS A 146 -7.18 12.53 -13.42
C HIS A 146 -7.82 11.64 -14.49
N MET A 147 -8.27 10.44 -14.11
CA MET A 147 -8.83 9.45 -15.04
C MET A 147 -10.34 9.25 -14.84
N HIS A 148 -10.94 9.98 -13.87
CA HIS A 148 -12.37 9.97 -13.56
C HIS A 148 -12.96 8.60 -13.19
N GLU A 149 -12.10 7.73 -12.63
CA GLU A 149 -12.54 6.43 -12.14
C GLU A 149 -13.44 6.57 -10.91
N ARG A 150 -14.40 5.66 -10.81
CA ARG A 150 -15.31 5.58 -9.66
C ARG A 150 -15.56 4.12 -9.30
N PRO A 151 -15.56 3.78 -8.01
CA PRO A 151 -15.95 2.45 -7.56
C PRO A 151 -17.48 2.30 -7.64
N TYR A 152 -17.92 1.07 -7.87
CA TYR A 152 -19.34 0.71 -7.86
C TYR A 152 -19.58 -0.45 -6.88
N LEU A 153 -20.79 -0.57 -6.36
CA LEU A 153 -21.18 -1.66 -5.44
C LEU A 153 -20.94 -3.05 -6.07
N LYS A 154 -21.17 -3.18 -7.39
CA LYS A 154 -20.88 -4.43 -8.10
C LYS A 154 -19.38 -4.80 -8.08
N ASP A 155 -18.50 -3.81 -8.13
CA ASP A 155 -17.05 -4.03 -8.08
C ASP A 155 -16.67 -4.59 -6.70
N TYR A 156 -17.19 -3.97 -5.63
CA TYR A 156 -17.01 -4.48 -4.26
C TYR A 156 -17.49 -5.92 -4.11
N ARG A 157 -18.73 -6.21 -4.53
CA ARG A 157 -19.28 -7.57 -4.43
C ARG A 157 -18.41 -8.58 -5.17
N ASN A 158 -18.02 -8.30 -6.40
CA ASN A 158 -17.21 -9.20 -7.21
C ASN A 158 -15.80 -9.38 -6.60
N LEU A 159 -15.20 -8.30 -6.11
CA LEU A 159 -13.92 -8.37 -5.42
C LEU A 159 -14.02 -9.23 -4.16
N MET A 160 -15.06 -9.06 -3.33
CA MET A 160 -15.25 -9.86 -2.12
C MET A 160 -15.40 -11.36 -2.44
N LEU A 161 -16.12 -11.70 -3.49
CA LEU A 161 -16.22 -13.10 -3.95
C LEU A 161 -14.85 -13.67 -4.35
N VAL A 162 -14.10 -12.92 -5.16
CA VAL A 162 -12.76 -13.36 -5.59
C VAL A 162 -11.80 -13.40 -4.38
N THR A 163 -11.85 -12.42 -3.50
CA THR A 163 -11.03 -12.39 -2.27
C THR A 163 -11.31 -13.62 -1.40
N THR A 164 -12.59 -13.92 -1.14
CA THR A 164 -12.98 -14.99 -0.21
C THR A 164 -12.76 -16.39 -0.79
N PHE A 165 -13.09 -16.58 -2.07
CA PHE A 165 -13.09 -17.93 -2.66
C PHE A 165 -11.83 -18.27 -3.46
N VAL A 166 -10.99 -17.29 -3.79
CA VAL A 166 -9.76 -17.51 -4.54
C VAL A 166 -8.53 -17.12 -3.73
N PHE A 167 -8.41 -15.84 -3.38
CA PHE A 167 -7.19 -15.34 -2.74
C PHE A 167 -7.01 -15.86 -1.31
N LEU A 168 -8.05 -15.82 -0.48
CA LEU A 168 -7.94 -16.25 0.90
C LEU A 168 -7.52 -17.73 1.04
N PRO A 169 -8.12 -18.69 0.32
CA PRO A 169 -7.65 -20.07 0.33
C PRO A 169 -6.22 -20.24 -0.17
N LEU A 170 -5.84 -19.52 -1.23
CA LEU A 170 -4.47 -19.59 -1.76
C LEU A 170 -3.45 -19.06 -0.76
N VAL A 171 -3.72 -17.91 -0.14
CA VAL A 171 -2.84 -17.33 0.89
C VAL A 171 -2.77 -18.22 2.12
N TYR A 172 -3.89 -18.79 2.55
CA TYR A 172 -3.92 -19.73 3.69
C TYR A 172 -3.04 -20.95 3.44
N VAL A 173 -3.19 -21.60 2.26
CA VAL A 173 -2.35 -22.74 1.88
C VAL A 173 -0.89 -22.33 1.75
N PHE A 174 -0.59 -21.17 1.20
CA PHE A 174 0.78 -20.66 1.12
C PHE A 174 1.39 -20.49 2.52
N ASN A 175 0.70 -19.84 3.43
CA ASN A 175 1.16 -19.62 4.80
C ASN A 175 1.47 -20.94 5.53
N LEU A 176 0.62 -21.97 5.36
CA LEU A 176 0.84 -23.28 5.97
C LEU A 176 2.08 -24.01 5.41
N ASN A 177 2.39 -23.82 4.12
CA ASN A 177 3.53 -24.51 3.49
C ASN A 177 4.87 -23.82 3.70
N PHE A 178 4.88 -22.51 3.90
CA PHE A 178 6.08 -21.69 4.01
C PHE A 178 6.27 -21.05 5.39
N GLU A 179 5.42 -21.41 6.37
CA GLU A 179 5.46 -20.89 7.74
C GLU A 179 5.40 -19.34 7.78
N THR A 180 4.67 -18.74 6.85
CA THR A 180 4.48 -17.29 6.74
C THR A 180 3.15 -16.85 7.34
N ASN A 181 2.92 -15.54 7.47
CA ASN A 181 1.65 -15.00 8.01
C ASN A 181 1.08 -13.87 7.14
N TYR A 182 1.03 -14.11 5.82
CA TYR A 182 0.39 -13.15 4.92
C TYR A 182 -1.09 -12.98 5.25
N TRP A 183 -1.55 -11.73 5.16
CA TRP A 183 -2.92 -11.30 5.50
C TRP A 183 -3.29 -11.54 6.98
N PHE A 184 -2.33 -11.88 7.82
CA PHE A 184 -2.53 -12.15 9.25
C PHE A 184 -3.65 -13.17 9.52
N VAL A 185 -3.73 -14.21 8.67
CA VAL A 185 -4.79 -15.24 8.75
C VAL A 185 -4.46 -16.37 9.73
N LEU A 186 -3.20 -16.52 10.13
CA LEU A 186 -2.77 -17.52 11.11
C LEU A 186 -2.54 -16.91 12.49
N ASP A 187 -1.86 -15.77 12.53
CA ASP A 187 -1.49 -15.05 13.74
C ASP A 187 -1.68 -13.55 13.57
N LYS A 188 -1.72 -12.81 14.69
CA LYS A 188 -1.74 -11.34 14.67
C LYS A 188 -0.42 -10.76 14.13
N PRO A 189 -0.41 -9.49 13.70
CA PRO A 189 0.80 -8.76 13.30
C PRO A 189 1.90 -8.77 14.37
N TYR A 190 3.16 -8.59 13.98
CA TYR A 190 4.31 -8.58 14.88
C TYR A 190 4.33 -7.36 15.83
N GLY A 191 3.73 -6.24 15.43
CA GLY A 191 3.61 -5.07 16.29
C GLY A 191 2.52 -5.26 17.35
N ASP A 192 2.85 -5.05 18.64
CA ASP A 192 1.87 -5.05 19.73
C ASP A 192 0.94 -3.80 19.72
N ASN A 193 0.67 -3.27 18.53
CA ASN A 193 0.01 -1.95 18.33
C ASN A 193 -1.51 -2.05 18.16
N ILE A 194 -2.08 -3.26 18.22
CA ILE A 194 -3.53 -3.51 18.08
C ILE A 194 -4.03 -4.35 19.24
#